data_2783cc58624ccff6ee963c43f86ef944
#
_entry.id   2783cc58624ccff6ee963c43f86ef944
#
_cell.length_a   1.000
_cell.length_b   1.000
_cell.length_c   1.000
_cell.angle_alpha   90.00
_cell.angle_beta   90.00
_cell.angle_gamma   90.00
#
_symmetry.space_group_name_H-M   'P 1'
#
loop_
_entity.id
_entity.type
_entity.pdbx_description
1 polymer ?
#
loop_
_entity_poly.entity_id
_entity_poly.type
_entity_poly.pdbx_seq_one_letter_code
_entity_poly.pdbx_strand_id
1 'polypeptide(L)'
;MVPLKNWDNNTWLSSTKYINSFNNFILKQKKLNKNSRILDIGCGRGKIISNLYDRVKLINKPIGLDIENHKDKSKKILFKKSDGLSFVTKTKNTFDLILIKQTIHLLKKNQIKKLLTICKSKLTPKGKILILSLDPKRNEIPTFDLMNNKLKQSLKRDKKIFDLILEIYPKLKKKYFVFHVKILRNEYLEMIKNRYISTLLNLSNKQIDSGLIEIKNRYKKKLNFRDRLICLIIDK
;
A
#
# COMPACT_ATOMS: atom_id res chain seq x y z
N MET A 1 -9.96 -10.05 -13.73
CA MET A 1 -9.15 -9.94 -12.49
C MET A 1 -10.12 -10.09 -11.34
N VAL A 2 -9.93 -11.05 -10.44
CA VAL A 2 -10.79 -11.21 -9.26
C VAL A 2 -10.61 -9.97 -8.39
N PRO A 3 -11.69 -9.25 -8.01
CA PRO A 3 -11.56 -8.05 -7.20
C PRO A 3 -11.00 -8.39 -5.82
N LEU A 4 -10.03 -7.59 -5.37
CA LEU A 4 -9.39 -7.68 -4.06
C LEU A 4 -10.34 -7.21 -2.94
N LYS A 5 -11.47 -7.90 -2.74
CA LYS A 5 -12.40 -7.56 -1.65
C LYS A 5 -11.84 -8.06 -0.31
N ASN A 6 -11.68 -7.14 0.64
CA ASN A 6 -11.34 -7.44 2.05
C ASN A 6 -10.04 -8.25 2.27
N TRP A 7 -9.09 -8.19 1.33
CA TRP A 7 -7.84 -8.95 1.35
C TRP A 7 -6.96 -8.64 2.59
N ASP A 8 -7.04 -7.45 3.14
CA ASP A 8 -6.29 -7.04 4.32
C ASP A 8 -7.05 -7.25 5.64
N ASN A 9 -8.30 -7.77 5.61
CA ASN A 9 -9.04 -8.10 6.82
C ASN A 9 -8.33 -9.21 7.59
N ASN A 10 -8.25 -9.02 8.92
CA ASN A 10 -7.61 -9.97 9.84
C ASN A 10 -6.13 -10.24 9.53
N THR A 11 -5.43 -9.28 8.91
CA THR A 11 -3.99 -9.33 8.70
C THR A 11 -3.27 -8.31 9.60
N TRP A 12 -1.94 -8.43 9.70
CA TRP A 12 -1.16 -7.40 10.40
C TRP A 12 -1.31 -6.02 9.77
N LEU A 13 -1.58 -5.94 8.45
CA LEU A 13 -1.74 -4.69 7.69
C LEU A 13 -2.94 -3.84 8.15
N SER A 14 -3.95 -4.49 8.75
CA SER A 14 -5.14 -3.83 9.30
C SER A 14 -5.09 -3.63 10.81
N SER A 15 -4.02 -4.10 11.47
CA SER A 15 -3.87 -3.95 12.91
C SER A 15 -3.60 -2.50 13.31
N THR A 16 -4.12 -2.10 14.48
CA THR A 16 -3.87 -0.75 15.04
C THR A 16 -2.37 -0.47 15.20
N LYS A 17 -1.58 -1.48 15.59
CA LYS A 17 -0.12 -1.37 15.73
C LYS A 17 0.55 -1.03 14.40
N TYR A 18 0.18 -1.73 13.33
CA TYR A 18 0.71 -1.46 11.99
C TYR A 18 0.32 -0.06 11.52
N ILE A 19 -0.96 0.29 11.60
CA ILE A 19 -1.48 1.58 11.15
C ILE A 19 -0.80 2.73 11.90
N ASN A 20 -0.66 2.63 13.22
CA ASN A 20 0.03 3.64 14.03
C ASN A 20 1.51 3.76 13.66
N SER A 21 2.22 2.64 13.49
CA SER A 21 3.62 2.62 13.06
C SER A 21 3.79 3.25 11.67
N PHE A 22 2.90 2.90 10.73
CA PHE A 22 2.92 3.43 9.38
C PHE A 22 2.64 4.94 9.36
N ASN A 23 1.67 5.42 10.15
CA ASN A 23 1.37 6.84 10.26
C ASN A 23 2.48 7.62 10.97
N ASN A 24 3.19 7.04 11.94
CA ASN A 24 4.41 7.63 12.49
C ASN A 24 5.47 7.80 11.40
N PHE A 25 5.64 6.81 10.53
CA PHE A 25 6.55 6.91 9.41
C PHE A 25 6.12 8.03 8.44
N ILE A 26 4.85 8.12 8.06
CA ILE A 26 4.34 9.20 7.18
C ILE A 26 4.63 10.58 7.79
N LEU A 27 4.31 10.78 9.08
CA LEU A 27 4.49 12.06 9.77
C LEU A 27 5.96 12.48 9.89
N LYS A 28 6.89 11.52 9.91
CA LYS A 28 8.34 11.79 9.82
C LYS A 28 8.75 12.26 8.42
N GLN A 29 8.05 11.82 7.34
CA GLN A 29 8.38 12.24 5.98
C GLN A 29 7.72 13.57 5.62
N LYS A 30 6.53 13.83 6.16
CA LYS A 30 5.76 15.05 5.90
C LYS A 30 5.12 15.57 7.18
N LYS A 31 5.54 16.74 7.62
CA LYS A 31 4.87 17.46 8.71
C LYS A 31 3.48 17.90 8.24
N LEU A 32 2.44 17.44 8.90
CA LEU A 32 1.05 17.78 8.65
C LEU A 32 0.50 18.62 9.79
N ASN A 33 -0.49 19.46 9.52
CA ASN A 33 -1.24 20.24 10.48
C ASN A 33 -2.75 20.12 10.22
N LYS A 34 -3.58 20.74 11.06
CA LYS A 34 -5.04 20.68 10.98
C LYS A 34 -5.63 21.11 9.62
N ASN A 35 -4.95 21.98 8.87
CA ASN A 35 -5.40 22.49 7.57
C ASN A 35 -4.88 21.62 6.40
N SER A 36 -4.05 20.61 6.65
CA SER A 36 -3.46 19.79 5.61
C SER A 36 -4.52 19.01 4.84
N ARG A 37 -4.38 18.97 3.52
CA ARG A 37 -5.24 18.21 2.60
C ARG A 37 -4.51 16.95 2.15
N ILE A 38 -5.16 15.81 2.31
CA ILE A 38 -4.59 14.48 2.02
C ILE A 38 -5.42 13.79 0.95
N LEU A 39 -4.71 13.19 -0.03
CA LEU A 39 -5.26 12.28 -1.03
C LEU A 39 -4.58 10.92 -0.88
N ASP A 40 -5.36 9.84 -0.86
CA ASP A 40 -4.87 8.46 -0.86
C ASP A 40 -5.42 7.72 -2.09
N ILE A 41 -4.53 7.32 -3.00
CA ILE A 41 -4.88 6.65 -4.25
C ILE A 41 -4.70 5.13 -4.07
N GLY A 42 -5.82 4.38 -4.17
CA GLY A 42 -5.89 2.99 -3.79
C GLY A 42 -6.00 2.83 -2.28
N CYS A 43 -6.89 3.59 -1.66
CA CYS A 43 -7.01 3.69 -0.21
C CYS A 43 -7.60 2.43 0.46
N GLY A 44 -8.17 1.51 -0.33
CA GLY A 44 -8.96 0.41 0.21
C GLY A 44 -10.07 0.93 1.13
N ARG A 45 -10.11 0.47 2.36
CA ARG A 45 -11.09 0.92 3.38
C ARG A 45 -10.76 2.26 4.04
N GLY A 46 -9.65 2.89 3.66
CA GLY A 46 -9.22 4.20 4.15
C GLY A 46 -8.75 4.23 5.60
N LYS A 47 -8.39 3.09 6.20
CA LYS A 47 -7.99 3.01 7.61
C LYS A 47 -6.75 3.85 7.94
N ILE A 48 -5.78 3.93 7.02
CA ILE A 48 -4.54 4.70 7.21
C ILE A 48 -4.85 6.19 7.32
N ILE A 49 -5.52 6.76 6.32
CA ILE A 49 -5.81 8.19 6.31
C ILE A 49 -6.91 8.59 7.30
N SER A 50 -7.80 7.66 7.67
CA SER A 50 -8.74 7.82 8.77
C SER A 50 -8.03 8.00 10.12
N ASN A 51 -7.00 7.21 10.40
CA ASN A 51 -6.20 7.37 11.61
C ASN A 51 -5.34 8.65 11.56
N LEU A 52 -4.84 9.06 10.38
CA LEU A 52 -4.19 10.37 10.23
C LEU A 52 -5.14 11.53 10.51
N TYR A 53 -6.40 11.44 10.05
CA TYR A 53 -7.44 12.42 10.32
C TYR A 53 -7.60 12.68 11.82
N ASP A 54 -7.72 11.62 12.61
CA ASP A 54 -7.86 11.74 14.07
C ASP A 54 -6.59 12.28 14.73
N ARG A 55 -5.43 11.76 14.35
CA ARG A 55 -4.14 12.08 14.99
C ARG A 55 -3.69 13.52 14.73
N VAL A 56 -3.91 14.01 13.52
CA VAL A 56 -3.52 15.38 13.12
C VAL A 56 -4.64 16.38 13.45
N LYS A 57 -5.83 15.88 13.82
CA LYS A 57 -7.05 16.66 14.02
C LYS A 57 -7.36 17.53 12.79
N LEU A 58 -7.40 16.86 11.61
CA LEU A 58 -7.67 17.56 10.35
C LEU A 58 -9.05 18.19 10.36
N ILE A 59 -9.16 19.43 9.88
CA ILE A 59 -10.43 20.12 9.71
C ILE A 59 -11.21 19.48 8.55
N ASN A 60 -10.53 19.21 7.44
CA ASN A 60 -11.14 18.60 6.27
C ASN A 60 -10.92 17.09 6.26
N LYS A 61 -11.97 16.30 5.99
CA LYS A 61 -11.82 14.87 5.79
C LYS A 61 -10.87 14.58 4.63
N PRO A 62 -9.90 13.68 4.79
CA PRO A 62 -9.01 13.26 3.70
C PRO A 62 -9.80 12.55 2.60
N ILE A 63 -9.35 12.68 1.35
CA ILE A 63 -9.97 12.02 0.20
C ILE A 63 -9.30 10.67 -0.01
N GLY A 64 -10.09 9.61 -0.04
CA GLY A 64 -9.65 8.26 -0.38
C GLY A 64 -10.27 7.80 -1.69
N LEU A 65 -9.43 7.34 -2.63
CA LEU A 65 -9.88 6.80 -3.92
C LEU A 65 -9.64 5.29 -3.96
N ASP A 66 -10.62 4.57 -4.41
CA ASP A 66 -10.47 3.16 -4.79
C ASP A 66 -11.42 2.81 -5.93
N ILE A 67 -11.04 1.83 -6.75
CA ILE A 67 -11.90 1.32 -7.84
C ILE A 67 -12.99 0.40 -7.29
N GLU A 68 -12.75 -0.22 -6.12
CA GLU A 68 -13.69 -1.07 -5.41
C GLU A 68 -14.45 -0.30 -4.32
N ASN A 69 -15.76 -0.55 -4.23
CA ASN A 69 -16.58 0.04 -3.18
C ASN A 69 -16.62 -0.88 -1.95
N HIS A 70 -15.75 -0.64 -0.98
CA HIS A 70 -15.68 -1.41 0.26
C HIS A 70 -16.86 -1.07 1.18
N LYS A 71 -17.62 -2.09 1.64
CA LYS A 71 -18.78 -1.90 2.53
C LYS A 71 -18.38 -1.32 3.90
N ASP A 72 -17.22 -1.72 4.43
CA ASP A 72 -16.67 -1.34 5.73
C ASP A 72 -15.63 -0.20 5.65
N LYS A 73 -15.74 0.64 4.64
CA LYS A 73 -14.92 1.85 4.51
C LYS A 73 -15.14 2.83 5.66
N SER A 74 -14.11 3.53 6.06
CA SER A 74 -14.17 4.49 7.16
C SER A 74 -15.11 5.66 6.84
N LYS A 75 -15.97 6.03 7.80
CA LYS A 75 -16.84 7.23 7.73
C LYS A 75 -16.04 8.54 7.94
N LYS A 76 -14.79 8.45 8.37
CA LYS A 76 -13.91 9.62 8.64
C LYS A 76 -13.17 10.14 7.40
N ILE A 77 -13.45 9.57 6.22
CA ILE A 77 -12.87 9.98 4.95
C ILE A 77 -13.94 10.34 3.93
N LEU A 78 -13.57 11.13 2.94
CA LEU A 78 -14.37 11.34 1.73
C LEU A 78 -13.97 10.24 0.73
N PHE A 79 -14.65 9.09 0.84
CA PHE A 79 -14.41 7.98 -0.09
C PHE A 79 -15.04 8.29 -1.45
N LYS A 80 -14.25 8.06 -2.53
CA LYS A 80 -14.73 8.16 -3.92
C LYS A 80 -14.37 6.90 -4.68
N LYS A 81 -15.36 6.21 -5.24
CA LYS A 81 -15.14 5.11 -6.19
C LYS A 81 -14.66 5.71 -7.50
N SER A 82 -13.36 5.69 -7.74
CA SER A 82 -12.73 6.28 -8.92
C SER A 82 -11.33 5.73 -9.10
N ASP A 83 -10.86 5.65 -10.35
CA ASP A 83 -9.44 5.49 -10.59
C ASP A 83 -8.68 6.80 -10.33
N GLY A 84 -7.41 6.65 -9.88
CA GLY A 84 -6.62 7.78 -9.46
C GLY A 84 -6.35 8.79 -10.57
N LEU A 85 -6.08 8.33 -11.82
CA LEU A 85 -5.74 9.20 -12.94
C LEU A 85 -6.93 10.07 -13.35
N SER A 86 -8.12 9.48 -13.49
CA SER A 86 -9.36 10.21 -13.80
C SER A 86 -9.68 11.27 -12.75
N PHE A 87 -9.50 10.93 -11.46
CA PHE A 87 -9.77 11.89 -10.38
C PHE A 87 -8.78 13.06 -10.39
N VAL A 88 -7.46 12.80 -10.43
CA VAL A 88 -6.47 13.90 -10.36
C VAL A 88 -6.51 14.82 -11.58
N THR A 89 -6.95 14.29 -12.74
CA THR A 89 -7.15 15.09 -13.95
C THR A 89 -8.30 16.10 -13.78
N LYS A 90 -9.39 15.69 -13.14
CA LYS A 90 -10.62 16.49 -13.01
C LYS A 90 -10.63 17.42 -11.79
N THR A 91 -9.91 17.05 -10.71
CA THR A 91 -9.97 17.82 -9.46
C THR A 91 -9.25 19.17 -9.57
N LYS A 92 -9.88 20.21 -8.99
CA LYS A 92 -9.24 21.53 -8.80
C LYS A 92 -8.47 21.62 -7.47
N ASN A 93 -8.60 20.61 -6.60
CA ASN A 93 -7.96 20.61 -5.28
C ASN A 93 -6.44 20.46 -5.38
N THR A 94 -5.74 21.08 -4.43
CA THR A 94 -4.32 20.84 -4.17
C THR A 94 -4.15 20.08 -2.85
N PHE A 95 -3.02 19.38 -2.70
CA PHE A 95 -2.78 18.48 -1.59
C PHE A 95 -1.41 18.69 -0.96
N ASP A 96 -1.35 18.57 0.36
CA ASP A 96 -0.10 18.57 1.12
C ASP A 96 0.56 17.19 1.13
N LEU A 97 -0.26 16.15 1.02
CA LEU A 97 0.18 14.77 0.95
C LEU A 97 -0.68 14.01 -0.08
N ILE A 98 0.00 13.37 -1.04
CA ILE A 98 -0.60 12.34 -1.90
C ILE A 98 0.07 11.02 -1.54
N LEU A 99 -0.72 10.05 -1.08
CA LEU A 99 -0.27 8.70 -0.74
C LEU A 99 -0.65 7.73 -1.86
N ILE A 100 0.28 6.86 -2.24
CA ILE A 100 0.06 5.75 -3.18
C ILE A 100 0.73 4.52 -2.56
N LYS A 101 -0.04 3.71 -1.83
CA LYS A 101 0.48 2.55 -1.11
C LYS A 101 0.02 1.26 -1.78
N GLN A 102 1.00 0.46 -2.26
CA GLN A 102 0.75 -0.84 -2.91
C GLN A 102 -0.30 -0.81 -4.04
N THR A 103 -0.32 0.28 -4.82
CA THR A 103 -1.30 0.52 -5.88
C THR A 103 -0.61 0.81 -7.22
N ILE A 104 0.55 1.47 -7.20
CA ILE A 104 1.25 1.93 -8.41
C ILE A 104 1.55 0.81 -9.42
N HIS A 105 1.76 -0.42 -8.93
CA HIS A 105 2.05 -1.60 -9.75
C HIS A 105 0.84 -2.15 -10.54
N LEU A 106 -0.34 -1.64 -10.29
CA LEU A 106 -1.56 -1.98 -11.03
C LEU A 106 -1.70 -1.16 -12.33
N LEU A 107 -0.87 -0.12 -12.49
CA LEU A 107 -0.94 0.80 -13.63
C LEU A 107 0.07 0.44 -14.73
N LYS A 108 -0.27 0.76 -16.00
CA LYS A 108 0.66 0.67 -17.13
C LYS A 108 1.70 1.80 -17.05
N LYS A 109 2.88 1.62 -17.66
CA LYS A 109 4.00 2.60 -17.61
C LYS A 109 3.58 4.03 -18.01
N ASN A 110 2.83 4.18 -19.09
CA ASN A 110 2.33 5.48 -19.55
C ASN A 110 1.35 6.12 -18.55
N GLN A 111 0.50 5.31 -17.91
CA GLN A 111 -0.41 5.77 -16.87
C GLN A 111 0.34 6.22 -15.61
N ILE A 112 1.42 5.52 -15.23
CA ILE A 112 2.29 5.92 -14.10
C ILE A 112 2.91 7.28 -14.38
N LYS A 113 3.52 7.49 -15.58
CA LYS A 113 4.10 8.78 -15.96
C LYS A 113 3.05 9.89 -15.86
N LYS A 114 1.90 9.71 -16.51
CA LYS A 114 0.81 10.69 -16.52
C LYS A 114 0.28 10.97 -15.10
N LEU A 115 0.01 9.93 -14.32
CA LEU A 115 -0.50 10.07 -12.94
C LEU A 115 0.46 10.90 -12.09
N LEU A 116 1.75 10.55 -12.07
CA LEU A 116 2.73 11.21 -11.20
C LEU A 116 2.98 12.67 -11.63
N THR A 117 2.99 12.97 -12.94
CA THR A 117 3.09 14.33 -13.45
C THR A 117 1.92 15.19 -12.98
N ILE A 118 0.68 14.69 -13.12
CA ILE A 118 -0.51 15.42 -12.68
C ILE A 118 -0.53 15.50 -11.14
N CYS A 119 -0.22 14.42 -10.42
CA CYS A 119 -0.15 14.47 -8.96
C CYS A 119 0.85 15.53 -8.48
N LYS A 120 2.01 15.64 -9.12
CA LYS A 120 3.01 16.67 -8.78
C LYS A 120 2.47 18.08 -9.01
N SER A 121 1.74 18.33 -10.11
CA SER A 121 1.12 19.66 -10.34
C SER A 121 0.07 20.01 -9.29
N LYS A 122 -0.60 19.01 -8.71
CA LYS A 122 -1.62 19.17 -7.64
C LYS A 122 -1.03 19.26 -6.22
N LEU A 123 0.29 19.26 -6.05
CA LEU A 123 0.88 19.49 -4.72
C LEU A 123 0.85 20.98 -4.35
N THR A 124 0.60 21.25 -3.07
CA THR A 124 0.91 22.57 -2.47
C THR A 124 2.41 22.85 -2.51
N PRO A 125 2.92 24.08 -2.32
CA PRO A 125 4.35 24.40 -2.42
C PRO A 125 5.29 23.52 -1.58
N LYS A 126 4.80 23.02 -0.44
CA LYS A 126 5.53 22.09 0.44
C LYS A 126 4.95 20.68 0.40
N GLY A 127 4.10 20.38 -0.58
CA GLY A 127 3.43 19.11 -0.72
C GLY A 127 4.38 17.98 -1.14
N LYS A 128 3.98 16.74 -0.85
CA LYS A 128 4.76 15.54 -1.18
C LYS A 128 3.89 14.42 -1.72
N ILE A 129 4.45 13.62 -2.63
CA ILE A 129 3.91 12.34 -3.01
C ILE A 129 4.74 11.26 -2.29
N LEU A 130 4.09 10.33 -1.59
CA LEU A 130 4.71 9.15 -1.01
C LEU A 130 4.21 7.91 -1.77
N ILE A 131 5.12 7.21 -2.44
CA ILE A 131 4.83 5.98 -3.18
C ILE A 131 5.47 4.82 -2.42
N LEU A 132 4.66 3.86 -1.95
CA LEU A 132 5.13 2.73 -1.18
C LEU A 132 4.73 1.41 -1.82
N SER A 133 5.70 0.52 -1.96
CA SER A 133 5.51 -0.89 -2.37
C SER A 133 6.50 -1.80 -1.65
N LEU A 134 6.31 -3.11 -1.74
CA LEU A 134 7.24 -4.08 -1.17
C LEU A 134 8.67 -3.81 -1.64
N ASP A 135 9.64 -3.98 -0.74
CA ASP A 135 11.05 -3.84 -1.11
C ASP A 135 11.49 -4.99 -2.02
N PRO A 136 11.86 -4.72 -3.29
CA PRO A 136 12.26 -5.79 -4.21
C PRO A 136 13.56 -6.51 -3.83
N LYS A 137 14.38 -5.88 -2.99
CA LYS A 137 15.69 -6.42 -2.59
C LYS A 137 15.65 -7.24 -1.31
N ARG A 138 14.72 -6.93 -0.41
CA ARG A 138 14.64 -7.54 0.93
C ARG A 138 13.21 -7.86 1.29
N ASN A 139 12.78 -9.08 1.02
CA ASN A 139 11.45 -9.58 1.39
C ASN A 139 11.60 -10.80 2.30
N GLU A 140 10.99 -10.72 3.48
CA GLU A 140 11.05 -11.78 4.49
C GLU A 140 9.67 -12.43 4.74
N ILE A 141 8.67 -12.10 3.91
CA ILE A 141 7.34 -12.70 4.05
C ILE A 141 7.46 -14.22 3.91
N PRO A 142 6.98 -15.01 4.88
CA PRO A 142 7.01 -16.47 4.79
C PRO A 142 6.22 -16.96 3.58
N THR A 143 6.81 -17.86 2.80
CA THR A 143 6.19 -18.33 1.55
C THR A 143 6.35 -19.83 1.39
N PHE A 144 5.42 -20.46 0.70
CA PHE A 144 5.61 -21.75 0.05
C PHE A 144 6.16 -21.55 -1.39
N ASP A 145 6.64 -22.58 -2.02
CA ASP A 145 7.46 -22.45 -3.24
C ASP A 145 6.74 -21.74 -4.40
N LEU A 146 5.49 -22.12 -4.69
CA LEU A 146 4.72 -21.48 -5.75
C LEU A 146 4.44 -20.01 -5.46
N MET A 147 4.09 -19.67 -4.20
CA MET A 147 3.91 -18.30 -3.76
C MET A 147 5.21 -17.50 -3.88
N ASN A 148 6.35 -18.09 -3.48
CA ASN A 148 7.67 -17.45 -3.58
C ASN A 148 8.02 -17.11 -5.04
N ASN A 149 7.80 -18.03 -5.96
CA ASN A 149 8.07 -17.80 -7.39
C ASN A 149 7.21 -16.66 -7.95
N LYS A 150 5.91 -16.62 -7.64
CA LYS A 150 5.01 -15.52 -8.03
C LYS A 150 5.40 -14.20 -7.38
N LEU A 151 5.79 -14.21 -6.11
CA LEU A 151 6.25 -13.02 -5.40
C LEU A 151 7.54 -12.47 -6.02
N LYS A 152 8.52 -13.31 -6.33
CA LYS A 152 9.75 -12.91 -7.04
C LYS A 152 9.46 -12.25 -8.39
N GLN A 153 8.50 -12.78 -9.17
CA GLN A 153 8.08 -12.17 -10.44
C GLN A 153 7.45 -10.79 -10.22
N SER A 154 6.57 -10.66 -9.21
CA SER A 154 5.97 -9.37 -8.84
C SER A 154 7.02 -8.36 -8.41
N LEU A 155 7.98 -8.75 -7.58
CA LEU A 155 9.07 -7.88 -7.13
C LEU A 155 10.00 -7.44 -8.27
N LYS A 156 10.25 -8.31 -9.26
CA LYS A 156 11.00 -7.93 -10.50
C LYS A 156 10.24 -6.86 -11.29
N ARG A 157 8.91 -6.99 -11.41
CA ARG A 157 8.06 -5.97 -12.04
C ARG A 157 8.11 -4.65 -11.27
N ASP A 158 7.95 -4.71 -9.95
CA ASP A 158 7.94 -3.53 -9.09
C ASP A 158 9.30 -2.79 -9.14
N LYS A 159 10.42 -3.55 -9.23
CA LYS A 159 11.74 -2.95 -9.46
C LYS A 159 11.79 -2.12 -10.75
N LYS A 160 11.27 -2.66 -11.88
CA LYS A 160 11.20 -1.91 -13.14
C LYS A 160 10.35 -0.63 -13.05
N ILE A 161 9.28 -0.66 -12.23
CA ILE A 161 8.45 0.52 -11.97
C ILE A 161 9.25 1.56 -11.16
N PHE A 162 10.00 1.13 -10.15
CA PHE A 162 10.84 2.04 -9.37
C PHE A 162 11.95 2.66 -10.22
N ASP A 163 12.59 1.86 -11.07
CA ASP A 163 13.62 2.34 -11.99
C ASP A 163 13.01 3.41 -12.94
N LEU A 164 11.82 3.19 -13.47
CA LEU A 164 11.07 4.18 -14.27
C LEU A 164 10.77 5.47 -13.49
N ILE A 165 10.33 5.36 -12.23
CA ILE A 165 10.02 6.54 -11.41
C ILE A 165 11.29 7.32 -11.09
N LEU A 166 12.42 6.64 -10.87
CA LEU A 166 13.72 7.27 -10.65
C LEU A 166 14.24 7.99 -11.90
N GLU A 167 14.02 7.43 -13.08
CA GLU A 167 14.32 8.06 -14.36
C GLU A 167 13.55 9.38 -14.53
N ILE A 168 12.25 9.39 -14.19
CA ILE A 168 11.40 10.59 -14.30
C ILE A 168 11.76 11.62 -13.21
N TYR A 169 12.10 11.17 -12.01
CA TYR A 169 12.39 12.02 -10.85
C TYR A 169 13.73 11.64 -10.21
N PRO A 170 14.88 12.00 -10.83
CA PRO A 170 16.20 11.57 -10.36
C PRO A 170 16.55 12.12 -8.97
N LYS A 171 15.96 13.24 -8.55
CA LYS A 171 16.19 13.89 -7.25
C LYS A 171 15.27 13.39 -6.12
N LEU A 172 14.42 12.38 -6.37
CA LEU A 172 13.54 11.85 -5.32
C LEU A 172 14.35 11.22 -4.18
N LYS A 173 13.76 11.23 -2.97
CA LYS A 173 14.33 10.60 -1.79
C LYS A 173 13.80 9.18 -1.62
N LYS A 174 14.68 8.25 -1.25
CA LYS A 174 14.32 6.87 -0.87
C LYS A 174 14.35 6.71 0.64
N LYS A 175 13.30 6.17 1.21
CA LYS A 175 13.20 5.76 2.62
C LYS A 175 12.61 4.36 2.71
N TYR A 176 12.69 3.78 3.89
CA TYR A 176 12.14 2.44 4.13
C TYR A 176 11.22 2.49 5.34
N PHE A 177 10.04 1.91 5.20
CA PHE A 177 9.19 1.54 6.31
C PHE A 177 9.42 0.07 6.63
N VAL A 178 9.65 -0.23 7.89
CA VAL A 178 9.87 -1.60 8.37
C VAL A 178 8.96 -1.83 9.56
N PHE A 179 8.14 -2.88 9.47
CA PHE A 179 7.28 -3.31 10.57
C PHE A 179 7.62 -4.76 10.95
N HIS A 180 7.88 -4.98 12.23
CA HIS A 180 8.17 -6.31 12.78
C HIS A 180 6.86 -7.05 13.02
N VAL A 181 6.61 -8.09 12.24
CA VAL A 181 5.44 -8.95 12.35
C VAL A 181 5.77 -10.13 13.27
N LYS A 182 4.95 -10.29 14.31
CA LYS A 182 4.97 -11.46 15.20
C LYS A 182 3.56 -12.03 15.26
N ILE A 183 3.35 -13.19 14.66
CA ILE A 183 2.03 -13.83 14.57
C ILE A 183 2.15 -15.33 14.79
N LEU A 184 1.05 -15.98 15.14
CA LEU A 184 0.98 -17.43 15.17
C LEU A 184 0.93 -17.99 13.75
N ARG A 185 1.57 -19.14 13.51
CA ARG A 185 1.54 -19.81 12.21
C ARG A 185 0.10 -20.10 11.77
N ASN A 186 -0.78 -20.51 12.67
CA ASN A 186 -2.18 -20.78 12.31
C ASN A 186 -2.91 -19.52 11.82
N GLU A 187 -2.70 -18.36 12.43
CA GLU A 187 -3.24 -17.09 11.94
C GLU A 187 -2.72 -16.78 10.53
N TYR A 188 -1.43 -17.04 10.29
CA TYR A 188 -0.83 -16.85 8.96
C TYR A 188 -1.40 -17.81 7.90
N LEU A 189 -1.65 -19.07 8.27
CA LEU A 189 -2.30 -20.04 7.40
C LEU A 189 -3.70 -19.59 6.98
N GLU A 190 -4.49 -19.02 7.91
CA GLU A 190 -5.79 -18.45 7.59
C GLU A 190 -5.67 -17.24 6.64
N MET A 191 -4.65 -16.39 6.82
CA MET A 191 -4.39 -15.30 5.89
C MET A 191 -4.08 -15.82 4.47
N ILE A 192 -3.26 -16.87 4.33
CA ILE A 192 -2.97 -17.52 3.04
C ILE A 192 -4.23 -18.10 2.42
N LYS A 193 -5.03 -18.83 3.20
CA LYS A 193 -6.32 -19.40 2.78
C LYS A 193 -7.26 -18.32 2.24
N ASN A 194 -7.29 -17.16 2.90
CA ASN A 194 -8.06 -15.99 2.49
C ASN A 194 -7.36 -15.13 1.43
N ARG A 195 -6.26 -15.58 0.85
CA ARG A 195 -5.51 -14.90 -0.24
C ARG A 195 -5.18 -13.44 0.08
N TYR A 196 -4.60 -13.18 1.24
CA TYR A 196 -4.32 -11.84 1.76
C TYR A 196 -3.35 -10.98 0.90
N ILE A 197 -2.71 -11.56 -0.09
CA ILE A 197 -1.78 -10.87 -1.00
C ILE A 197 -2.07 -11.26 -2.46
N SER A 198 -1.89 -10.31 -3.38
CA SER A 198 -2.26 -10.46 -4.80
C SER A 198 -1.62 -11.67 -5.49
N THR A 199 -0.45 -12.10 -5.05
CA THR A 199 0.23 -13.29 -5.60
C THR A 199 -0.53 -14.59 -5.39
N LEU A 200 -1.47 -14.63 -4.45
CA LEU A 200 -2.29 -15.80 -4.13
C LEU A 200 -3.62 -15.85 -4.89
N LEU A 201 -4.06 -14.73 -5.50
CA LEU A 201 -5.39 -14.62 -6.08
C LEU A 201 -5.67 -15.62 -7.21
N ASN A 202 -4.68 -15.88 -8.04
CA ASN A 202 -4.80 -16.74 -9.21
C ASN A 202 -4.37 -18.20 -8.92
N LEU A 203 -4.22 -18.59 -7.66
CA LEU A 203 -3.94 -19.97 -7.28
C LEU A 203 -5.24 -20.74 -7.11
N SER A 204 -5.27 -22.00 -7.55
CA SER A 204 -6.40 -22.89 -7.27
C SER A 204 -6.46 -23.23 -5.77
N ASN A 205 -7.61 -23.72 -5.29
CA ASN A 205 -7.74 -24.17 -3.90
C ASN A 205 -6.75 -25.30 -3.60
N LYS A 206 -6.59 -26.26 -4.52
CA LYS A 206 -5.61 -27.34 -4.39
C LYS A 206 -4.16 -26.82 -4.22
N GLN A 207 -3.77 -25.77 -4.98
CA GLN A 207 -2.46 -25.13 -4.84
C GLN A 207 -2.30 -24.40 -3.49
N ILE A 208 -3.35 -23.77 -3.01
CA ILE A 208 -3.36 -23.15 -1.67
C ILE A 208 -3.21 -24.23 -0.60
N ASP A 209 -4.00 -25.32 -0.66
CA ASP A 209 -3.97 -26.39 0.35
C ASP A 209 -2.59 -27.05 0.42
N SER A 210 -1.97 -27.37 -0.73
CA SER A 210 -0.58 -27.85 -0.78
C SER A 210 0.38 -26.85 -0.14
N GLY A 211 0.24 -25.56 -0.46
CA GLY A 211 1.07 -24.50 0.12
C GLY A 211 0.90 -24.35 1.63
N LEU A 212 -0.31 -24.58 2.18
CA LEU A 212 -0.53 -24.60 3.62
C LEU A 212 0.25 -25.71 4.32
N ILE A 213 0.34 -26.89 3.69
CA ILE A 213 1.15 -28.03 4.19
C ILE A 213 2.64 -27.65 4.17
N GLU A 214 3.14 -27.07 3.07
CA GLU A 214 4.53 -26.60 2.99
C GLU A 214 4.86 -25.59 4.10
N ILE A 215 3.99 -24.61 4.36
CA ILE A 215 4.19 -23.62 5.44
C ILE A 215 4.23 -24.32 6.81
N LYS A 216 3.33 -25.31 7.06
CA LYS A 216 3.32 -26.06 8.33
C LYS A 216 4.64 -26.79 8.56
N ASN A 217 5.22 -27.37 7.52
CA ASN A 217 6.46 -28.14 7.59
C ASN A 217 7.71 -27.26 7.67
N ARG A 218 7.71 -26.13 6.96
CA ARG A 218 8.88 -25.24 6.82
C ARG A 218 9.06 -24.30 8.00
N TYR A 219 7.98 -23.82 8.60
CA TYR A 219 8.03 -22.75 9.59
C TYR A 219 7.58 -23.19 10.98
N LYS A 220 8.19 -22.60 12.02
CA LYS A 220 7.86 -22.84 13.43
C LYS A 220 6.44 -22.35 13.78
N LYS A 221 5.91 -22.73 14.96
CA LYS A 221 4.58 -22.33 15.47
C LYS A 221 4.40 -20.79 15.58
N LYS A 222 5.49 -20.05 15.82
CA LYS A 222 5.51 -18.58 15.84
C LYS A 222 6.35 -18.07 14.66
N LEU A 223 5.77 -17.15 13.89
CA LEU A 223 6.43 -16.48 12.78
C LEU A 223 6.92 -15.10 13.24
N ASN A 224 8.15 -14.78 12.87
CA ASN A 224 8.76 -13.47 13.13
C ASN A 224 9.49 -13.04 11.86
N PHE A 225 9.03 -11.97 11.23
CA PHE A 225 9.59 -11.45 9.98
C PHE A 225 9.35 -9.95 9.88
N ARG A 226 10.03 -9.30 8.94
CA ARG A 226 9.88 -7.87 8.67
C ARG A 226 9.02 -7.66 7.41
N ASP A 227 7.91 -6.95 7.57
CA ASP A 227 7.19 -6.34 6.45
C ASP A 227 7.91 -5.04 6.09
N ARG A 228 8.55 -5.03 4.93
CA ARG A 228 9.41 -3.94 4.49
C ARG A 228 8.89 -3.32 3.20
N LEU A 229 8.62 -2.01 3.27
CA LEU A 229 8.24 -1.23 2.10
C LEU A 229 9.34 -0.22 1.76
N ILE A 230 9.65 -0.11 0.47
CA ILE A 230 10.39 1.05 -0.05
C ILE A 230 9.41 2.20 -0.23
N CYS A 231 9.82 3.39 0.17
CA CYS A 231 9.08 4.64 0.00
C CYS A 231 9.87 5.59 -0.91
N LEU A 232 9.31 5.90 -2.08
CA LEU A 232 9.80 6.93 -2.97
C LEU A 232 9.06 8.23 -2.66
N ILE A 233 9.81 9.31 -2.42
CA ILE A 233 9.29 10.62 -2.00
C ILE A 233 9.58 11.63 -3.09
N ILE A 234 8.53 12.18 -3.68
CA ILE A 234 8.60 13.25 -4.67
C ILE A 234 8.13 14.54 -3.99
N ASP A 235 9.02 15.50 -3.91
CA ASP A 235 8.70 16.86 -3.46
C ASP A 235 8.06 17.67 -4.62
N LYS A 236 7.31 18.75 -4.30
CA LYS A 236 6.74 19.69 -5.28
C LYS A 236 7.77 20.19 -6.28
#